data_a573504df84e74f1224519c1b02b591f
#
_entry.id   a573504df84e74f1224519c1b02b591f
#
_cell.length_a   1.000
_cell.length_b   1.000
_cell.length_c   1.000
_cell.angle_alpha   90.00
_cell.angle_beta   90.00
_cell.angle_gamma   90.00
#
_symmetry.space_group_name_H-M   'P 1'
#
loop_
_entity.id
_entity.type
_entity.pdbx_description
1 polymer ?
#
loop_
_entity_poly.entity_id
_entity_poly.type
_entity_poly.pdbx_seq_one_letter_code
_entity_poly.pdbx_strand_id
1 'polypeptide(L)'
;LAGSSAASDVYKRQDQYRWLEDFTSPESTAWEQNQNKFTEKYLKKGPFTRNIGKDLEKVWDGESISTPYVQNDRIFYYFNEGDWQHSKLMMKDCLEECEAEVLIDPNSFSDDGTFSLGGTSISPDGKWIAYSISDGGSDWRIWKIMNIKTRELLEETINWSKFSGAVWEKNNSGFYYQKYSEPTDELLADINEQPKLMFHK
;
A
#
# COMPACT_ATOMS: atom_id res chain seq x y z
N LEU A 1 16.67 43.94 38.95
CA LEU A 1 15.75 43.11 38.19
C LEU A 1 16.32 41.70 38.09
N ALA A 2 15.91 40.82 39.01
CA ALA A 2 16.29 39.39 38.99
C ALA A 2 15.51 38.75 37.82
N GLY A 3 16.20 38.45 36.74
CA GLY A 3 15.65 37.59 35.65
C GLY A 3 15.32 36.25 36.24
N SER A 4 14.08 35.80 36.06
CA SER A 4 13.58 34.56 36.57
C SER A 4 14.41 33.37 36.03
N SER A 5 15.10 32.67 36.89
CA SER A 5 15.87 31.47 36.53
C SER A 5 14.98 30.36 35.95
N ALA A 6 13.66 30.40 36.18
CA ALA A 6 12.69 29.49 35.62
C ALA A 6 12.56 29.61 34.10
N ALA A 7 12.71 30.82 33.54
CA ALA A 7 12.63 31.01 32.07
C ALA A 7 13.84 30.38 31.35
N SER A 8 15.04 30.40 31.98
CA SER A 8 16.25 29.79 31.40
C SER A 8 16.22 28.25 31.46
N ASP A 9 15.53 27.68 32.44
CA ASP A 9 15.40 26.22 32.57
C ASP A 9 14.37 25.63 31.59
N VAL A 10 13.36 26.39 31.20
CA VAL A 10 12.39 25.96 30.15
C VAL A 10 13.09 25.80 28.80
N TYR A 11 14.00 26.71 28.45
CA TYR A 11 14.79 26.61 27.20
C TYR A 11 15.86 25.47 27.23
N LYS A 12 16.27 25.02 28.40
CA LYS A 12 17.24 23.90 28.51
C LYS A 12 16.60 22.52 28.38
N ARG A 13 15.28 22.42 28.39
CA ARG A 13 14.53 21.17 28.18
C ARG A 13 13.99 21.05 26.75
N GLN A 14 14.66 21.63 25.77
CA GLN A 14 14.34 21.40 24.37
C GLN A 14 14.60 19.95 24.02
N ASP A 15 13.77 19.41 23.14
CA ASP A 15 13.95 18.07 22.60
C ASP A 15 15.31 17.97 21.91
N GLN A 16 16.18 17.11 22.47
CA GLN A 16 17.52 16.89 21.94
C GLN A 16 17.51 16.11 20.63
N TYR A 17 16.38 15.53 20.29
CA TYR A 17 16.19 14.69 19.10
C TYR A 17 15.39 15.37 18.00
N ARG A 18 15.12 16.66 18.12
CA ARG A 18 14.34 17.42 17.15
C ARG A 18 14.93 17.39 15.73
N TRP A 19 16.23 17.23 15.61
CA TRP A 19 16.93 17.07 14.35
C TRP A 19 16.50 15.80 13.59
N LEU A 20 15.95 14.78 14.26
CA LEU A 20 15.40 13.58 13.64
C LEU A 20 14.07 13.84 12.89
N GLU A 21 13.43 15.00 13.10
CA GLU A 21 12.23 15.41 12.34
C GLU A 21 12.55 15.60 10.83
N ASP A 22 13.81 15.92 10.51
CA ASP A 22 14.30 15.92 9.12
C ASP A 22 14.85 14.53 8.76
N PHE A 23 13.93 13.63 8.31
CA PHE A 23 14.30 12.23 8.00
C PHE A 23 15.17 12.12 6.75
N THR A 24 15.23 13.14 5.91
CA THR A 24 16.02 13.16 4.66
C THR A 24 17.43 13.67 4.88
N SER A 25 17.71 14.25 6.04
CA SER A 25 19.05 14.74 6.36
C SER A 25 20.08 13.60 6.43
N PRO A 26 21.34 13.86 5.99
CA PRO A 26 22.40 12.88 6.12
C PRO A 26 22.63 12.41 7.57
N GLU A 27 22.40 13.29 8.55
CA GLU A 27 22.57 13.01 9.97
C GLU A 27 21.52 12.01 10.45
N SER A 28 20.23 12.23 10.13
CA SER A 28 19.14 11.34 10.47
C SER A 28 19.29 9.97 9.81
N THR A 29 19.63 9.96 8.52
CA THR A 29 19.90 8.73 7.77
C THR A 29 21.08 7.93 8.38
N ALA A 30 22.16 8.60 8.73
CA ALA A 30 23.32 7.94 9.37
C ALA A 30 22.96 7.38 10.75
N TRP A 31 22.18 8.10 11.53
CA TRP A 31 21.70 7.63 12.83
C TRP A 31 20.82 6.40 12.68
N GLU A 32 19.83 6.43 11.79
CA GLU A 32 18.96 5.29 11.51
C GLU A 32 19.76 4.05 11.11
N GLN A 33 20.68 4.18 10.17
CA GLN A 33 21.55 3.08 9.74
C GLN A 33 22.37 2.49 10.90
N ASN A 34 22.85 3.32 11.81
CA ASN A 34 23.58 2.86 12.98
C ASN A 34 22.66 2.13 13.98
N GLN A 35 21.43 2.61 14.18
CA GLN A 35 20.45 1.92 15.02
C GLN A 35 20.05 0.57 14.42
N ASN A 36 19.86 0.51 13.10
CA ASN A 36 19.55 -0.73 12.39
C ASN A 36 20.68 -1.76 12.55
N LYS A 37 21.94 -1.35 12.35
CA LYS A 37 23.12 -2.23 12.59
C LYS A 37 23.18 -2.74 14.03
N PHE A 38 22.89 -1.87 15.00
CA PHE A 38 22.87 -2.26 16.41
C PHE A 38 21.77 -3.29 16.69
N THR A 39 20.56 -3.03 16.19
CA THR A 39 19.40 -3.91 16.35
C THR A 39 19.64 -5.28 15.71
N GLU A 40 20.13 -5.31 14.48
CA GLU A 40 20.47 -6.57 13.80
C GLU A 40 21.50 -7.38 14.58
N LYS A 41 22.56 -6.72 15.06
CA LYS A 41 23.60 -7.38 15.86
C LYS A 41 23.05 -7.96 17.15
N TYR A 42 22.10 -7.28 17.78
CA TYR A 42 21.42 -7.74 18.98
C TYR A 42 20.52 -8.93 18.69
N LEU A 43 19.65 -8.83 17.70
CA LEU A 43 18.70 -9.87 17.34
C LEU A 43 19.40 -11.14 16.85
N LYS A 44 20.46 -11.02 16.04
CA LYS A 44 21.24 -12.18 15.54
C LYS A 44 21.91 -13.00 16.64
N LYS A 45 22.08 -12.43 17.84
CA LYS A 45 22.65 -13.15 19.01
C LYS A 45 21.62 -13.99 19.77
N GLY A 46 20.34 -13.80 19.50
CA GLY A 46 19.28 -14.53 20.18
C GLY A 46 19.38 -16.04 19.90
N PRO A 47 19.36 -16.93 20.92
CA PRO A 47 19.53 -18.36 20.73
C PRO A 47 18.42 -18.99 19.88
N PHE A 48 17.28 -18.36 19.81
CA PHE A 48 16.11 -18.87 19.08
C PHE A 48 15.91 -18.24 17.69
N THR A 49 16.57 -17.13 17.37
CA THR A 49 16.32 -16.37 16.13
C THR A 49 16.47 -17.22 14.87
N ARG A 50 17.51 -18.06 14.82
CA ARG A 50 17.74 -18.95 13.67
C ARG A 50 16.65 -20.02 13.51
N ASN A 51 16.16 -20.59 14.61
CA ASN A 51 15.14 -21.62 14.56
C ASN A 51 13.78 -21.03 14.21
N ILE A 52 13.44 -19.88 14.81
CA ILE A 52 12.22 -19.14 14.47
C ILE A 52 12.21 -18.77 12.99
N GLY A 53 13.31 -18.26 12.42
CA GLY A 53 13.43 -17.97 11.01
C GLY A 53 13.11 -19.18 10.13
N LYS A 54 13.76 -20.34 10.41
CA LYS A 54 13.50 -21.57 9.67
C LYS A 54 12.07 -22.11 9.79
N ASP A 55 11.45 -21.92 10.94
CA ASP A 55 10.07 -22.36 11.15
C ASP A 55 9.07 -21.41 10.47
N LEU A 56 9.37 -20.11 10.43
CA LEU A 56 8.61 -19.12 9.66
C LEU A 56 8.69 -19.39 8.15
N GLU A 57 9.90 -19.65 7.62
CA GLU A 57 10.08 -20.03 6.21
C GLU A 57 9.15 -21.20 5.83
N LYS A 58 9.13 -22.28 6.61
CA LYS A 58 8.27 -23.46 6.34
C LYS A 58 6.78 -23.14 6.35
N VAL A 59 6.34 -22.19 7.16
CA VAL A 59 4.93 -21.80 7.26
C VAL A 59 4.55 -20.82 6.14
N TRP A 60 5.52 -19.99 5.72
CA TRP A 60 5.29 -18.94 4.71
C TRP A 60 5.39 -19.41 3.28
N ASP A 61 6.19 -20.45 3.01
CA ASP A 61 6.39 -21.05 1.67
C ASP A 61 5.17 -21.84 1.17
N GLY A 62 4.00 -21.65 1.77
CA GLY A 62 2.78 -22.36 1.41
C GLY A 62 1.92 -21.58 0.41
N GLU A 63 1.34 -22.33 -0.54
CA GLU A 63 0.28 -21.81 -1.41
C GLU A 63 -0.86 -21.20 -0.58
N SER A 64 -1.33 -20.04 -0.97
CA SER A 64 -2.45 -19.36 -0.31
C SER A 64 -3.50 -18.89 -1.31
N ILE A 65 -4.76 -19.13 -0.97
CA ILE A 65 -5.94 -18.71 -1.73
C ILE A 65 -6.87 -17.92 -0.82
N SER A 66 -7.26 -16.72 -1.23
CA SER A 66 -8.27 -15.95 -0.51
C SER A 66 -9.67 -16.56 -0.70
N THR A 67 -10.61 -16.17 0.14
CA THR A 67 -12.03 -16.47 -0.11
C THR A 67 -12.44 -15.90 -1.47
N PRO A 68 -12.94 -16.73 -2.41
CA PRO A 68 -13.41 -16.26 -3.69
C PRO A 68 -14.68 -15.41 -3.54
N TYR A 69 -14.85 -14.46 -4.45
CA TYR A 69 -16.12 -13.72 -4.58
C TYR A 69 -16.61 -13.76 -6.03
N VAL A 70 -17.93 -13.68 -6.19
CA VAL A 70 -18.59 -13.75 -7.50
C VAL A 70 -19.14 -12.39 -7.86
N GLN A 71 -18.86 -11.97 -9.10
CA GLN A 71 -19.46 -10.78 -9.69
C GLN A 71 -19.62 -10.98 -11.21
N ASN A 72 -20.84 -10.72 -11.74
CA ASN A 72 -21.16 -10.88 -13.17
C ASN A 72 -20.80 -12.26 -13.72
N ASP A 73 -21.22 -13.31 -13.01
CA ASP A 73 -20.97 -14.73 -13.36
C ASP A 73 -19.49 -15.10 -13.48
N ARG A 74 -18.61 -14.29 -12.91
CA ARG A 74 -17.18 -14.52 -12.82
C ARG A 74 -16.76 -14.71 -11.38
N ILE A 75 -15.71 -15.50 -11.17
CA ILE A 75 -15.10 -15.74 -9.87
C ILE A 75 -13.78 -14.99 -9.80
N PHE A 76 -13.56 -14.26 -8.70
CA PHE A 76 -12.32 -13.54 -8.42
C PHE A 76 -11.75 -13.99 -7.09
N TYR A 77 -10.44 -14.14 -7.01
CA TYR A 77 -9.73 -14.48 -5.79
C TYR A 77 -8.26 -14.07 -5.87
N TYR A 78 -7.62 -13.92 -4.72
CA TYR A 78 -6.18 -13.71 -4.64
C TYR A 78 -5.49 -15.05 -4.46
N PHE A 79 -4.39 -15.22 -5.17
CA PHE A 79 -3.58 -16.43 -5.15
C PHE A 79 -2.10 -16.09 -5.02
N ASN A 80 -1.39 -16.83 -4.17
CA ASN A 80 0.07 -16.79 -4.05
C ASN A 80 0.59 -18.23 -4.02
N GLU A 81 1.59 -18.52 -4.81
CA GLU A 81 2.20 -19.86 -4.91
C GLU A 81 3.11 -20.17 -3.72
N GLY A 82 3.42 -19.14 -2.90
CA GLY A 82 4.23 -19.23 -1.69
C GLY A 82 5.50 -18.37 -1.77
N ASP A 83 6.14 -18.32 -2.92
CA ASP A 83 7.39 -17.59 -3.15
C ASP A 83 7.23 -16.21 -3.79
N TRP A 84 6.01 -15.84 -4.21
CA TRP A 84 5.74 -14.51 -4.76
C TRP A 84 5.65 -13.46 -3.65
N GLN A 85 6.24 -12.31 -3.89
CA GLN A 85 6.16 -11.20 -2.93
C GLN A 85 4.73 -10.70 -2.72
N HIS A 86 3.92 -10.69 -3.78
CA HIS A 86 2.54 -10.27 -3.75
C HIS A 86 1.62 -11.32 -4.37
N SER A 87 0.44 -11.51 -3.76
CA SER A 87 -0.61 -12.34 -4.34
C SER A 87 -1.16 -11.70 -5.61
N LYS A 88 -1.38 -12.52 -6.64
CA LYS A 88 -2.01 -12.10 -7.89
C LYS A 88 -3.52 -12.12 -7.74
N LEU A 89 -4.21 -11.18 -8.38
CA LEU A 89 -5.66 -11.26 -8.54
C LEU A 89 -5.97 -12.15 -9.72
N MET A 90 -6.64 -13.26 -9.43
CA MET A 90 -7.08 -14.27 -10.40
C MET A 90 -8.54 -14.05 -10.77
N MET A 91 -8.91 -14.48 -11.96
CA MET A 91 -10.27 -14.47 -12.45
C MET A 91 -10.59 -15.80 -13.15
N LYS A 92 -11.81 -16.30 -12.93
CA LYS A 92 -12.46 -17.31 -13.79
C LYS A 92 -13.63 -16.66 -14.50
N ASP A 93 -13.70 -16.81 -15.81
CA ASP A 93 -14.76 -16.19 -16.64
C ASP A 93 -16.05 -17.03 -16.67
N CYS A 94 -16.24 -17.92 -15.72
CA CYS A 94 -17.46 -18.70 -15.51
C CYS A 94 -17.54 -19.21 -14.05
N LEU A 95 -18.73 -19.69 -13.68
CA LEU A 95 -19.01 -20.27 -12.34
C LEU A 95 -18.71 -21.75 -12.25
N GLU A 96 -18.50 -22.41 -13.37
CA GLU A 96 -18.29 -23.86 -13.45
C GLU A 96 -16.81 -24.19 -13.75
N GLU A 97 -16.55 -25.20 -14.57
CA GLU A 97 -15.22 -25.68 -14.89
C GLU A 97 -14.56 -24.84 -16.00
N CYS A 98 -14.03 -23.69 -15.65
CA CYS A 98 -13.14 -22.93 -16.52
C CYS A 98 -11.79 -22.68 -15.82
N GLU A 99 -10.77 -22.52 -16.65
CA GLU A 99 -9.44 -22.22 -16.15
C GLU A 99 -9.37 -20.81 -15.55
N ALA A 100 -8.55 -20.66 -14.53
CA ALA A 100 -8.27 -19.37 -13.94
C ALA A 100 -7.17 -18.65 -14.74
N GLU A 101 -7.33 -17.37 -14.93
CA GLU A 101 -6.31 -16.50 -15.52
C GLU A 101 -5.91 -15.38 -14.58
N VAL A 102 -4.70 -14.86 -14.75
CA VAL A 102 -4.23 -13.71 -14.01
C VAL A 102 -4.93 -12.46 -14.53
N LEU A 103 -5.66 -11.76 -13.67
CA LEU A 103 -6.25 -10.47 -13.98
C LEU A 103 -5.29 -9.32 -13.71
N ILE A 104 -4.66 -9.31 -12.54
CA ILE A 104 -3.65 -8.32 -12.15
C ILE A 104 -2.50 -9.05 -11.45
N ASP A 105 -1.27 -8.79 -11.90
CA ASP A 105 -0.05 -9.27 -11.26
C ASP A 105 0.71 -8.10 -10.61
N PRO A 106 0.63 -7.90 -9.29
CA PRO A 106 1.32 -6.82 -8.62
C PRO A 106 2.84 -6.96 -8.65
N ASN A 107 3.36 -8.19 -8.84
CA ASN A 107 4.81 -8.42 -8.92
C ASN A 107 5.45 -7.78 -10.16
N SER A 108 4.62 -7.34 -11.12
CA SER A 108 5.07 -6.60 -12.31
C SER A 108 5.04 -5.07 -12.15
N PHE A 109 4.60 -4.54 -11.00
CA PHE A 109 4.44 -3.09 -10.82
C PHE A 109 5.76 -2.36 -10.59
N SER A 110 6.73 -3.02 -9.95
CA SER A 110 8.08 -2.48 -9.71
C SER A 110 9.12 -3.61 -9.66
N ASP A 111 10.34 -3.30 -10.04
CA ASP A 111 11.44 -4.28 -10.06
C ASP A 111 11.89 -4.69 -8.64
N ASP A 112 11.72 -3.82 -7.66
CA ASP A 112 12.09 -4.05 -6.26
C ASP A 112 10.96 -4.63 -5.41
N GLY A 113 9.75 -4.81 -5.99
CA GLY A 113 8.58 -5.34 -5.31
C GLY A 113 7.98 -4.42 -4.25
N THR A 114 8.35 -3.14 -4.23
CA THR A 114 7.79 -2.18 -3.25
C THR A 114 6.34 -1.81 -3.57
N PHE A 115 5.93 -1.89 -4.83
CA PHE A 115 4.57 -1.58 -5.25
C PHE A 115 3.63 -2.75 -5.01
N SER A 116 2.53 -2.49 -4.34
CA SER A 116 1.53 -3.49 -4.00
C SER A 116 0.15 -3.13 -4.55
N LEU A 117 -0.67 -4.16 -4.78
CA LEU A 117 -2.09 -3.98 -5.11
C LEU A 117 -2.85 -3.60 -3.85
N GLY A 118 -3.53 -2.46 -3.90
CA GLY A 118 -4.42 -1.99 -2.84
C GLY A 118 -5.86 -2.49 -3.03
N GLY A 119 -6.81 -1.58 -3.02
CA GLY A 119 -8.21 -1.92 -3.26
C GLY A 119 -8.51 -2.24 -4.72
N THR A 120 -9.47 -3.13 -4.93
CA THR A 120 -10.02 -3.45 -6.24
C THR A 120 -11.54 -3.29 -6.22
N SER A 121 -12.12 -2.82 -7.32
CA SER A 121 -13.58 -2.68 -7.45
C SER A 121 -14.00 -2.88 -8.90
N ILE A 122 -14.92 -3.79 -9.11
CA ILE A 122 -15.42 -4.16 -10.45
C ILE A 122 -16.71 -3.40 -10.72
N SER A 123 -16.86 -2.89 -11.96
CA SER A 123 -18.09 -2.20 -12.38
C SER A 123 -19.29 -3.15 -12.33
N PRO A 124 -20.51 -2.63 -12.11
CA PRO A 124 -21.71 -3.46 -12.05
C PRO A 124 -21.96 -4.31 -13.29
N ASP A 125 -21.53 -3.86 -14.47
CA ASP A 125 -21.63 -4.61 -15.73
C ASP A 125 -20.46 -5.58 -15.99
N GLY A 126 -19.49 -5.63 -15.06
CA GLY A 126 -18.32 -6.51 -15.16
C GLY A 126 -17.32 -6.18 -16.26
N LYS A 127 -17.41 -4.99 -16.87
CA LYS A 127 -16.50 -4.60 -17.95
C LYS A 127 -15.20 -3.99 -17.47
N TRP A 128 -15.26 -3.26 -16.34
CA TRP A 128 -14.15 -2.47 -15.84
C TRP A 128 -13.75 -2.89 -14.44
N ILE A 129 -12.48 -2.80 -14.15
CA ILE A 129 -11.95 -2.89 -12.81
C ILE A 129 -11.18 -1.60 -12.50
N ALA A 130 -11.58 -0.93 -11.41
CA ALA A 130 -10.77 0.10 -10.77
C ALA A 130 -9.89 -0.58 -9.71
N TYR A 131 -8.59 -0.36 -9.76
CA TYR A 131 -7.65 -0.90 -8.79
C TYR A 131 -6.65 0.15 -8.35
N SER A 132 -6.19 0.07 -7.12
CA SER A 132 -5.23 1.01 -6.59
C SER A 132 -3.88 0.37 -6.35
N ILE A 133 -2.83 1.17 -6.55
CA ILE A 133 -1.44 0.82 -6.30
C ILE A 133 -0.94 1.63 -5.12
N SER A 134 -0.20 0.98 -4.22
CA SER A 134 0.53 1.61 -3.11
C SER A 134 2.02 1.43 -3.31
N ASP A 135 2.78 2.49 -3.12
CA ASP A 135 4.23 2.47 -3.17
C ASP A 135 4.82 2.37 -1.76
N GLY A 136 5.73 1.42 -1.55
CA GLY A 136 6.52 1.27 -0.35
C GLY A 136 5.73 1.21 0.97
N GLY A 137 4.49 0.69 0.93
CA GLY A 137 3.61 0.67 2.10
C GLY A 137 3.00 2.04 2.46
N SER A 138 3.14 3.05 1.61
CA SER A 138 2.50 4.34 1.75
C SER A 138 0.98 4.22 1.83
N ASP A 139 0.35 5.08 2.61
CA ASP A 139 -1.11 5.22 2.61
C ASP A 139 -1.65 5.84 1.32
N TRP A 140 -0.80 6.51 0.55
CA TRP A 140 -1.17 7.06 -0.73
C TRP A 140 -1.49 5.97 -1.74
N ARG A 141 -2.57 6.16 -2.48
CA ARG A 141 -3.08 5.26 -3.52
C ARG A 141 -3.16 5.97 -4.85
N ILE A 142 -2.71 5.26 -5.87
CA ILE A 142 -2.86 5.65 -7.26
C ILE A 142 -3.89 4.71 -7.86
N TRP A 143 -5.05 5.24 -8.30
CA TRP A 143 -6.07 4.42 -8.95
C TRP A 143 -5.84 4.35 -10.45
N LYS A 144 -5.99 3.15 -10.98
CA LYS A 144 -6.02 2.84 -12.40
C LYS A 144 -7.30 2.11 -12.76
N ILE A 145 -7.73 2.26 -14.01
CA ILE A 145 -8.93 1.62 -14.53
C ILE A 145 -8.52 0.77 -15.72
N MET A 146 -8.97 -0.48 -15.73
CA MET A 146 -8.65 -1.45 -16.78
C MET A 146 -9.92 -2.11 -17.30
N ASN A 147 -9.98 -2.30 -18.61
CA ASN A 147 -11.01 -3.14 -19.20
C ASN A 147 -10.69 -4.62 -18.93
N ILE A 148 -11.60 -5.34 -18.28
CA ILE A 148 -11.37 -6.72 -17.86
C ILE A 148 -11.13 -7.66 -19.04
N LYS A 149 -11.85 -7.45 -20.15
CA LYS A 149 -11.76 -8.32 -21.34
C LYS A 149 -10.53 -8.04 -22.19
N THR A 150 -10.27 -6.76 -22.51
CA THR A 150 -9.16 -6.38 -23.40
C THR A 150 -7.84 -6.20 -22.69
N ARG A 151 -7.85 -6.08 -21.35
CA ARG A 151 -6.69 -5.74 -20.50
C ARG A 151 -6.12 -4.34 -20.76
N GLU A 152 -6.80 -3.53 -21.53
CA GLU A 152 -6.41 -2.16 -21.83
C GLU A 152 -6.63 -1.27 -20.61
N LEU A 153 -5.59 -0.54 -20.23
CA LEU A 153 -5.67 0.50 -19.22
C LEU A 153 -6.20 1.78 -19.83
N LEU A 154 -7.02 2.50 -19.09
CA LEU A 154 -7.29 3.89 -19.42
C LEU A 154 -6.03 4.73 -19.16
N GLU A 155 -5.83 5.77 -19.98
CA GLU A 155 -4.68 6.68 -19.83
C GLU A 155 -4.74 7.47 -18.52
N GLU A 156 -5.94 7.62 -17.98
CA GLU A 156 -6.21 8.40 -16.77
C GLU A 156 -5.66 7.70 -15.53
N THR A 157 -5.05 8.50 -14.67
CA THR A 157 -4.53 8.06 -13.38
C THR A 157 -5.07 8.98 -12.29
N ILE A 158 -5.66 8.39 -11.26
CA ILE A 158 -6.22 9.16 -10.13
C ILE A 158 -5.22 9.10 -8.97
N ASN A 159 -4.58 10.23 -8.70
CA ASN A 159 -3.63 10.41 -7.60
C ASN A 159 -4.30 10.98 -6.36
N TRP A 160 -3.54 10.99 -5.26
CA TRP A 160 -3.87 11.66 -3.99
C TRP A 160 -5.12 11.09 -3.30
N SER A 161 -5.28 9.77 -3.38
CA SER A 161 -6.30 9.03 -2.64
C SER A 161 -5.68 8.33 -1.43
N LYS A 162 -6.38 8.32 -0.30
CA LYS A 162 -6.04 7.57 0.92
C LYS A 162 -7.31 7.02 1.54
N PHE A 163 -7.20 5.86 2.21
CA PHE A 163 -8.24 5.27 3.05
C PHE A 163 -9.61 5.16 2.36
N SER A 164 -9.61 4.97 1.05
CA SER A 164 -10.81 4.95 0.21
C SER A 164 -10.81 3.75 -0.71
N GLY A 165 -12.01 3.21 -0.95
CA GLY A 165 -12.29 2.32 -2.06
C GLY A 165 -12.89 3.09 -3.25
N ALA A 166 -13.00 2.42 -4.39
CA ALA A 166 -13.80 2.88 -5.51
C ALA A 166 -15.20 2.26 -5.42
N VAL A 167 -16.25 3.08 -5.43
CA VAL A 167 -17.65 2.64 -5.34
C VAL A 167 -18.37 3.01 -6.62
N TRP A 168 -18.62 2.02 -7.47
CA TRP A 168 -19.28 2.22 -8.76
C TRP A 168 -20.74 2.63 -8.63
N GLU A 169 -21.16 3.53 -9.52
CA GLU A 169 -22.57 3.78 -9.74
C GLU A 169 -23.24 2.57 -10.41
N LYS A 170 -24.49 2.30 -10.00
CA LYS A 170 -25.26 1.14 -10.52
C LYS A 170 -25.47 1.16 -12.03
N ASN A 171 -25.45 2.33 -12.62
CA ASN A 171 -25.64 2.54 -14.07
C ASN A 171 -24.32 2.48 -14.86
N ASN A 172 -23.20 2.14 -14.23
CA ASN A 172 -21.86 2.09 -14.80
C ASN A 172 -21.33 3.44 -15.31
N SER A 173 -21.88 4.57 -14.87
CA SER A 173 -21.47 5.90 -15.35
C SER A 173 -20.13 6.35 -14.76
N GLY A 174 -19.61 5.68 -13.77
CA GLY A 174 -18.37 5.99 -13.08
C GLY A 174 -18.38 5.49 -11.65
N PHE A 175 -17.44 5.93 -10.84
CA PHE A 175 -17.33 5.54 -9.45
C PHE A 175 -16.96 6.72 -8.53
N TYR A 176 -17.37 6.61 -7.28
CA TYR A 176 -17.00 7.53 -6.21
C TYR A 176 -15.72 7.07 -5.53
N TYR A 177 -14.89 8.03 -5.14
CA TYR A 177 -13.67 7.81 -4.36
C TYR A 177 -13.35 9.04 -3.53
N GLN A 178 -12.45 8.88 -2.56
CA GLN A 178 -11.98 9.99 -1.73
C GLN A 178 -10.63 10.49 -2.24
N LYS A 179 -10.50 11.80 -2.39
CA LYS A 179 -9.29 12.48 -2.81
C LYS A 179 -8.89 13.55 -1.82
N TYR A 180 -7.61 13.66 -1.56
CA TYR A 180 -6.99 14.76 -0.81
C TYR A 180 -6.39 15.80 -1.76
N SER A 181 -6.01 16.94 -1.21
CA SER A 181 -5.20 17.90 -1.95
C SER A 181 -3.83 17.31 -2.25
N GLU A 182 -3.24 17.72 -3.35
CA GLU A 182 -1.86 17.36 -3.67
C GLU A 182 -0.93 17.92 -2.59
N PRO A 183 -0.02 17.10 -2.02
CA PRO A 183 0.97 17.58 -1.06
C PRO A 183 1.85 18.67 -1.68
N THR A 184 2.18 19.71 -0.90
CA THR A 184 2.89 20.88 -1.42
C THR A 184 4.40 20.74 -1.36
N ASP A 185 4.96 20.17 -0.28
CA ASP A 185 6.40 20.14 -0.04
C ASP A 185 6.95 18.75 0.34
N GLU A 186 6.32 18.03 1.27
CA GLU A 186 6.77 16.73 1.72
C GLU A 186 5.59 15.76 1.90
N LEU A 187 5.60 14.68 1.14
CA LEU A 187 4.55 13.64 1.14
C LEU A 187 4.22 13.08 2.54
N LEU A 188 5.20 13.07 3.44
CA LEU A 188 5.07 12.52 4.80
C LEU A 188 4.79 13.59 5.87
N ALA A 189 5.09 14.86 5.61
CA ALA A 189 4.96 15.94 6.57
C ALA A 189 3.68 16.78 6.39
N ASP A 190 3.06 16.74 5.22
CA ASP A 190 1.85 17.49 4.95
C ASP A 190 0.65 17.00 5.76
N ILE A 191 -0.09 17.93 6.32
CA ILE A 191 -1.34 17.67 7.05
C ILE A 191 -2.42 17.28 6.04
N ASN A 192 -2.86 16.02 6.09
CA ASN A 192 -3.91 15.51 5.22
C ASN A 192 -5.29 15.85 5.79
N GLU A 193 -5.76 17.04 5.52
CA GLU A 193 -7.06 17.54 5.96
C GLU A 193 -8.08 17.61 4.81
N GLN A 194 -9.36 17.58 5.18
CA GLN A 194 -10.49 17.83 4.31
C GLN A 194 -10.53 16.97 3.03
N PRO A 195 -10.64 15.65 3.17
CA PRO A 195 -10.86 14.80 2.02
C PRO A 195 -12.14 15.18 1.26
N LYS A 196 -12.07 15.14 -0.05
CA LYS A 196 -13.20 15.43 -0.94
C LYS A 196 -13.75 14.14 -1.51
N LEU A 197 -15.07 14.00 -1.49
CA LEU A 197 -15.73 12.95 -2.27
C LEU A 197 -15.73 13.39 -3.74
N MET A 198 -15.12 12.57 -4.58
CA MET A 198 -14.99 12.79 -6.02
C MET A 198 -15.77 11.74 -6.79
N PHE A 199 -16.20 12.10 -7.98
CA PHE A 199 -16.79 11.18 -8.93
C PHE A 199 -15.92 11.16 -10.20
N HIS A 200 -15.48 9.96 -10.58
CA HIS A 200 -14.77 9.71 -11.83
C HIS A 200 -15.76 9.10 -12.82
N LYS A 201 -15.85 9.72 -14.01
CA LYS A 201 -16.85 9.35 -15.02
C LYS A 201 -16.27 8.44 -16.09
#